data_40326ef9840098d706970011afd7c854
#
_entry.id   40326ef9840098d706970011afd7c854
#
_cell.length_a   1.000
_cell.length_b   1.000
_cell.length_c   1.000
_cell.angle_alpha   90.00
_cell.angle_beta   90.00
_cell.angle_gamma   90.00
#
_symmetry.space_group_name_H-M   'P 1'
#
loop_
_entity.id
_entity.type
_entity.pdbx_description
1 polymer ?
#
loop_
_entity_poly.entity_id
_entity_poly.type
_entity_poly.pdbx_seq_one_letter_code
_entity_poly.pdbx_strand_id
1 'polypeptide(L)'
;MGMLIRRARPDEAGLVLSLVRELAEYENLSHEVEATETMIADALFGANPRLFCDIAECNGEVAGFAVWFINFSTFSGRSGIYLEDLFVRPALRGKGIGKALLSYLAGECVTNGWSRLQWAVLDWNTPSIEFYKSIGAVMLDEWTVCKVAGAALTALAEGRR
;
A
#
# COMPACT_ATOMS: atom_id res chain seq x y z
N MET A 1 -1.15 -23.72 -10.00
CA MET A 1 -1.83 -22.42 -9.81
C MET A 1 -0.95 -21.35 -10.41
N GLY A 2 -1.39 -20.75 -11.52
CA GLY A 2 -0.65 -19.67 -12.19
C GLY A 2 -0.83 -18.37 -11.43
N MET A 3 0.24 -17.90 -10.78
CA MET A 3 0.28 -16.59 -10.11
C MET A 3 1.20 -15.66 -10.90
N LEU A 4 0.74 -14.46 -11.19
CA LEU A 4 1.51 -13.40 -11.84
C LEU A 4 1.42 -12.13 -11.00
N ILE A 5 2.56 -11.48 -10.75
CA ILE A 5 2.61 -10.13 -10.20
C ILE A 5 3.16 -9.23 -11.30
N ARG A 6 2.47 -8.16 -11.59
CA ARG A 6 2.85 -7.21 -12.63
C ARG A 6 2.51 -5.78 -12.24
N ARG A 7 3.20 -4.84 -12.82
CA ARG A 7 2.87 -3.42 -12.69
C ARG A 7 1.48 -3.14 -13.29
N ALA A 8 0.71 -2.26 -12.63
CA ALA A 8 -0.53 -1.74 -13.18
C ALA A 8 -0.28 -0.96 -14.47
N ARG A 9 -1.18 -1.07 -15.44
CA ARG A 9 -1.11 -0.38 -16.72
C ARG A 9 -1.87 0.96 -16.69
N PRO A 10 -1.55 1.90 -17.59
CA PRO A 10 -2.20 3.22 -17.63
C PRO A 10 -3.73 3.18 -17.80
N ASP A 11 -4.26 2.14 -18.42
CA ASP A 11 -5.70 1.92 -18.60
C ASP A 11 -6.39 1.25 -17.39
N GLU A 12 -5.65 1.00 -16.31
CA GLU A 12 -6.16 0.28 -15.13
C GLU A 12 -6.40 1.16 -13.90
N ALA A 13 -6.40 2.49 -14.04
CA ALA A 13 -6.66 3.39 -12.91
C ALA A 13 -8.03 3.12 -12.25
N GLY A 14 -9.07 2.82 -13.04
CA GLY A 14 -10.38 2.42 -12.55
C GLY A 14 -10.37 1.10 -11.80
N LEU A 15 -9.59 0.11 -12.26
CA LEU A 15 -9.38 -1.15 -11.54
C LEU A 15 -8.69 -0.91 -10.19
N VAL A 16 -7.63 -0.10 -10.17
CA VAL A 16 -6.92 0.23 -8.92
C VAL A 16 -7.88 0.90 -7.94
N LEU A 17 -8.67 1.89 -8.38
CA LEU A 17 -9.66 2.54 -7.52
C LEU A 17 -10.70 1.55 -6.98
N SER A 18 -11.15 0.59 -7.80
CA SER A 18 -12.09 -0.44 -7.32
C SER A 18 -11.48 -1.31 -6.21
N LEU A 19 -10.21 -1.67 -6.33
CA LEU A 19 -9.49 -2.44 -5.30
C LEU A 19 -9.27 -1.62 -4.01
N VAL A 20 -9.00 -0.32 -4.14
CA VAL A 20 -8.94 0.61 -2.98
C VAL A 20 -10.29 0.63 -2.24
N ARG A 21 -11.41 0.68 -2.97
CA ARG A 21 -12.75 0.64 -2.37
C ARG A 21 -13.04 -0.69 -1.70
N GLU A 22 -12.66 -1.81 -2.31
CA GLU A 22 -12.79 -3.15 -1.71
C GLU A 22 -11.97 -3.24 -0.39
N LEU A 23 -10.76 -2.69 -0.35
CA LEU A 23 -9.93 -2.59 0.86
C LEU A 23 -10.62 -1.72 1.92
N ALA A 24 -11.10 -0.54 1.55
CA ALA A 24 -11.77 0.38 2.47
C ALA A 24 -13.04 -0.24 3.08
N GLU A 25 -13.79 -1.02 2.30
CA GLU A 25 -14.93 -1.80 2.81
C GLU A 25 -14.48 -2.85 3.84
N TYR A 26 -13.42 -3.58 3.56
CA TYR A 26 -12.85 -4.55 4.50
C TYR A 26 -12.40 -3.89 5.82
N GLU A 27 -11.85 -2.69 5.75
CA GLU A 27 -11.40 -1.92 6.92
C GLU A 27 -12.51 -1.11 7.60
N ASN A 28 -13.76 -1.15 7.10
CA ASN A 28 -14.89 -0.33 7.55
C ASN A 28 -14.65 1.19 7.42
N LEU A 29 -13.88 1.59 6.41
CA LEU A 29 -13.47 2.96 6.12
C LEU A 29 -13.98 3.47 4.75
N SER A 30 -15.03 2.87 4.19
CA SER A 30 -15.56 3.25 2.87
C SER A 30 -15.94 4.74 2.78
N HIS A 31 -16.34 5.36 3.89
CA HIS A 31 -16.67 6.77 4.00
C HIS A 31 -15.47 7.71 3.92
N GLU A 32 -14.25 7.19 4.06
CA GLU A 32 -12.99 7.95 3.94
C GLU A 32 -12.49 8.03 2.49
N VAL A 33 -13.08 7.27 1.56
CA VAL A 33 -12.60 7.22 0.16
C VAL A 33 -13.13 8.41 -0.62
N GLU A 34 -12.28 9.41 -0.80
CA GLU A 34 -12.54 10.61 -1.62
C GLU A 34 -11.88 10.52 -3.00
N ALA A 35 -11.01 9.53 -3.21
CA ALA A 35 -10.25 9.37 -4.45
C ALA A 35 -11.16 9.13 -5.66
N THR A 36 -10.81 9.78 -6.77
CA THR A 36 -11.40 9.56 -8.08
C THR A 36 -10.44 8.81 -9.00
N GLU A 37 -10.97 8.23 -10.07
CA GLU A 37 -10.15 7.55 -11.08
C GLU A 37 -9.08 8.48 -11.67
N THR A 38 -9.45 9.75 -11.94
CA THR A 38 -8.51 10.75 -12.46
C THR A 38 -7.37 11.03 -11.47
N MET A 39 -7.66 11.13 -10.17
CA MET A 39 -6.62 11.32 -9.13
C MET A 39 -5.66 10.12 -9.07
N ILE A 40 -6.19 8.90 -9.17
CA ILE A 40 -5.37 7.68 -9.19
C ILE A 40 -4.54 7.61 -10.47
N ALA A 41 -5.12 7.93 -11.63
CA ALA A 41 -4.42 7.95 -12.91
C ALA A 41 -3.26 8.94 -12.90
N ASP A 42 -3.47 10.16 -12.39
CA ASP A 42 -2.42 11.17 -12.29
C ASP A 42 -1.29 10.75 -11.34
N ALA A 43 -1.64 10.19 -10.18
CA ALA A 43 -0.67 9.74 -9.18
C ALA A 43 0.20 8.58 -9.66
N LEU A 44 -0.35 7.64 -10.44
CA LEU A 44 0.32 6.45 -10.94
C LEU A 44 1.02 6.66 -12.28
N PHE A 45 0.41 7.43 -13.19
CA PHE A 45 0.78 7.46 -14.60
C PHE A 45 0.94 8.88 -15.17
N GLY A 46 0.72 9.92 -14.36
CA GLY A 46 0.88 11.32 -14.77
C GLY A 46 2.33 11.70 -15.07
N ALA A 47 2.56 12.96 -15.40
CA ALA A 47 3.88 13.48 -15.75
C ALA A 47 4.90 13.34 -14.60
N ASN A 48 4.45 13.37 -13.36
CA ASN A 48 5.27 13.20 -12.16
C ASN A 48 4.62 12.13 -11.25
N PRO A 49 4.72 10.85 -11.58
CA PRO A 49 4.10 9.79 -10.80
C PRO A 49 4.71 9.75 -9.39
N ARG A 50 3.85 9.59 -8.38
CA ARG A 50 4.22 9.55 -6.97
C ARG A 50 3.94 8.21 -6.32
N LEU A 51 3.15 7.38 -6.99
CA LEU A 51 2.76 6.06 -6.54
C LEU A 51 3.17 5.00 -7.56
N PHE A 52 3.31 3.80 -7.06
CA PHE A 52 3.44 2.58 -7.85
C PHE A 52 2.34 1.61 -7.42
N CYS A 53 1.84 0.83 -8.35
CA CYS A 53 0.86 -0.21 -8.06
C CYS A 53 1.25 -1.50 -8.76
N ASP A 54 1.33 -2.58 -8.00
CA ASP A 54 1.52 -3.93 -8.53
C ASP A 54 0.25 -4.74 -8.30
N ILE A 55 -0.20 -5.42 -9.35
CA ILE A 55 -1.41 -6.24 -9.36
C ILE A 55 -1.00 -7.70 -9.32
N ALA A 56 -1.62 -8.46 -8.43
CA ALA A 56 -1.52 -9.91 -8.40
C ALA A 56 -2.70 -10.53 -9.14
N GLU A 57 -2.39 -11.39 -10.10
CA GLU A 57 -3.36 -12.22 -10.82
C GLU A 57 -3.20 -13.69 -10.41
N CYS A 58 -4.31 -14.38 -10.30
CA CYS A 58 -4.36 -15.81 -10.02
C CYS A 58 -5.23 -16.48 -11.08
N ASN A 59 -4.63 -17.36 -11.91
CA ASN A 59 -5.29 -18.00 -13.04
C ASN A 59 -5.99 -17.02 -14.02
N GLY A 60 -5.38 -15.85 -14.25
CA GLY A 60 -5.91 -14.82 -15.14
C GLY A 60 -6.94 -13.87 -14.52
N GLU A 61 -7.27 -14.05 -13.24
CA GLU A 61 -8.17 -13.16 -12.52
C GLU A 61 -7.40 -12.25 -11.55
N VAL A 62 -7.79 -10.97 -11.45
CA VAL A 62 -7.22 -10.04 -10.50
C VAL A 62 -7.56 -10.51 -9.08
N ALA A 63 -6.53 -10.81 -8.31
CA ALA A 63 -6.64 -11.39 -6.98
C ALA A 63 -6.36 -10.39 -5.86
N GLY A 64 -5.57 -9.36 -6.12
CA GLY A 64 -5.17 -8.37 -5.14
C GLY A 64 -4.20 -7.36 -5.73
N PHE A 65 -3.74 -6.45 -4.89
CA PHE A 65 -2.83 -5.38 -5.30
C PHE A 65 -1.97 -4.89 -4.13
N ALA A 66 -0.90 -4.18 -4.49
CA ALA A 66 -0.07 -3.41 -3.58
C ALA A 66 0.14 -2.01 -4.17
N VAL A 67 -0.16 -0.96 -3.40
CA VAL A 67 0.15 0.44 -3.74
C VAL A 67 1.26 0.91 -2.82
N TRP A 68 2.29 1.53 -3.37
CA TRP A 68 3.45 1.91 -2.61
C TRP A 68 4.17 3.12 -3.20
N PHE A 69 5.05 3.71 -2.40
CA PHE A 69 5.92 4.80 -2.81
C PHE A 69 7.29 4.67 -2.16
N ILE A 70 8.26 5.41 -2.68
CA ILE A 70 9.63 5.42 -2.16
C ILE A 70 9.70 6.40 -0.99
N ASN A 71 10.14 5.92 0.18
CA ASN A 71 10.50 6.75 1.31
C ASN A 71 12.02 6.76 1.51
N PHE A 72 12.50 7.54 2.47
CA PHE A 72 13.93 7.67 2.74
C PHE A 72 14.20 7.69 4.24
N SER A 73 15.22 6.98 4.67
CA SER A 73 15.73 7.04 6.04
C SER A 73 16.99 7.88 6.10
N THR A 74 16.93 9.02 6.76
CA THR A 74 18.11 9.86 6.99
C THR A 74 19.15 9.18 7.88
N PHE A 75 18.71 8.27 8.76
CA PHE A 75 19.62 7.53 9.64
C PHE A 75 20.43 6.46 8.89
N SER A 76 19.82 5.74 7.97
CA SER A 76 20.53 4.77 7.14
C SER A 76 21.13 5.38 5.88
N GLY A 77 20.73 6.60 5.48
CA GLY A 77 21.11 7.23 4.21
C GLY A 77 20.56 6.48 2.99
N ARG A 78 19.49 5.73 3.13
CA ARG A 78 18.95 4.87 2.08
C ARG A 78 17.45 5.05 1.90
N SER A 79 17.00 4.86 0.66
CA SER A 79 15.59 4.73 0.34
C SER A 79 15.01 3.42 0.87
N GLY A 80 13.70 3.33 0.84
CA GLY A 80 12.92 2.14 1.12
C GLY A 80 11.57 2.22 0.42
N ILE A 81 10.76 1.21 0.61
CA ILE A 81 9.36 1.20 0.19
C ILE A 81 8.48 1.48 1.40
N TYR A 82 7.56 2.45 1.25
CA TYR A 82 6.38 2.53 2.10
C TYR A 82 5.19 1.95 1.34
N LEU A 83 4.65 0.87 1.85
CA LEU A 83 3.47 0.19 1.30
C LEU A 83 2.23 0.86 1.89
N GLU A 84 1.51 1.60 1.04
CA GLU A 84 0.28 2.30 1.42
C GLU A 84 -0.88 1.34 1.57
N ASP A 85 -1.12 0.51 0.55
CA ASP A 85 -2.21 -0.46 0.52
C ASP A 85 -1.72 -1.86 0.14
N LEU A 86 -2.19 -2.86 0.86
CA LEU A 86 -2.05 -4.28 0.52
C LEU A 86 -3.40 -4.96 0.70
N PHE A 87 -3.93 -5.52 -0.37
CA PHE A 87 -5.21 -6.20 -0.32
C PHE A 87 -5.23 -7.45 -1.19
N VAL A 88 -5.83 -8.50 -0.67
CA VAL A 88 -6.16 -9.72 -1.41
C VAL A 88 -7.65 -9.98 -1.24
N ARG A 89 -8.36 -10.17 -2.34
CA ARG A 89 -9.79 -10.46 -2.34
C ARG A 89 -10.10 -11.65 -1.45
N PRO A 90 -11.12 -11.56 -0.58
CA PRO A 90 -11.40 -12.59 0.43
C PRO A 90 -11.47 -14.01 -0.11
N ALA A 91 -12.12 -14.22 -1.27
CA ALA A 91 -12.26 -15.53 -1.91
C ALA A 91 -10.93 -16.17 -2.36
N LEU A 92 -9.86 -15.37 -2.44
CA LEU A 92 -8.53 -15.79 -2.90
C LEU A 92 -7.48 -15.78 -1.80
N ARG A 93 -7.87 -15.46 -0.56
CA ARG A 93 -6.98 -15.51 0.63
C ARG A 93 -6.56 -16.94 0.96
N GLY A 94 -5.50 -17.08 1.74
CA GLY A 94 -4.97 -18.39 2.12
C GLY A 94 -4.16 -19.11 1.02
N LYS A 95 -4.02 -18.50 -0.16
CA LYS A 95 -3.28 -19.05 -1.31
C LYS A 95 -1.87 -18.47 -1.48
N GLY A 96 -1.36 -17.74 -0.49
CA GLY A 96 -0.01 -17.16 -0.51
C GLY A 96 0.14 -15.86 -1.32
N ILE A 97 -0.95 -15.28 -1.85
CA ILE A 97 -0.89 -14.09 -2.72
C ILE A 97 -0.34 -12.87 -1.98
N GLY A 98 -0.80 -12.61 -0.76
CA GLY A 98 -0.27 -11.50 0.05
C GLY A 98 1.22 -11.65 0.33
N LYS A 99 1.68 -12.87 0.64
CA LYS A 99 3.11 -13.17 0.81
C LYS A 99 3.89 -12.95 -0.48
N ALA A 100 3.34 -13.33 -1.62
CA ALA A 100 3.99 -13.14 -2.92
C ALA A 100 4.13 -11.65 -3.26
N LEU A 101 3.11 -10.82 -3.03
CA LEU A 101 3.20 -9.36 -3.18
C LEU A 101 4.28 -8.76 -2.29
N LEU A 102 4.32 -9.11 -0.99
CA LEU A 102 5.35 -8.62 -0.08
C LEU A 102 6.75 -9.11 -0.47
N SER A 103 6.89 -10.36 -0.91
CA SER A 103 8.16 -10.90 -1.39
C SER A 103 8.63 -10.18 -2.65
N TYR A 104 7.73 -9.85 -3.56
CA TYR A 104 8.03 -9.06 -4.75
C TYR A 104 8.58 -7.67 -4.38
N LEU A 105 7.90 -6.94 -3.49
CA LEU A 105 8.35 -5.63 -3.02
C LEU A 105 9.67 -5.71 -2.23
N ALA A 106 9.86 -6.75 -1.43
CA ALA A 106 11.15 -6.99 -0.76
C ALA A 106 12.28 -7.23 -1.77
N GLY A 107 11.99 -7.94 -2.86
CA GLY A 107 12.91 -8.13 -3.98
C GLY A 107 13.29 -6.79 -4.65
N GLU A 108 12.33 -5.89 -4.86
CA GLU A 108 12.59 -4.53 -5.33
C GLU A 108 13.54 -3.78 -4.38
N CYS A 109 13.31 -3.87 -3.07
CA CYS A 109 14.21 -3.26 -2.08
C CYS A 109 15.63 -3.81 -2.20
N VAL A 110 15.80 -5.12 -2.25
CA VAL A 110 17.12 -5.77 -2.33
C VAL A 110 17.83 -5.39 -3.62
N THR A 111 17.14 -5.45 -4.76
CA THR A 111 17.71 -5.12 -6.08
C THR A 111 18.20 -3.68 -6.16
N ASN A 112 17.48 -2.74 -5.53
CA ASN A 112 17.83 -1.33 -5.55
C ASN A 112 18.75 -0.90 -4.39
N GLY A 113 19.15 -1.81 -3.51
CA GLY A 113 19.97 -1.49 -2.33
C GLY A 113 19.23 -0.65 -1.28
N TRP A 114 17.89 -0.72 -1.27
CA TRP A 114 17.04 -0.03 -0.30
C TRP A 114 17.00 -0.78 1.03
N SER A 115 16.83 -0.05 2.13
CA SER A 115 17.08 -0.60 3.46
C SER A 115 15.86 -1.20 4.15
N ARG A 116 14.64 -0.95 3.65
CA ARG A 116 13.42 -1.37 4.33
C ARG A 116 12.18 -1.41 3.45
N LEU A 117 11.24 -2.26 3.86
CA LEU A 117 9.85 -2.29 3.44
C LEU A 117 9.00 -2.01 4.68
N GLN A 118 8.19 -0.96 4.67
CA GLN A 118 7.44 -0.47 5.83
C GLN A 118 5.97 -0.25 5.49
N TRP A 119 5.07 -0.57 6.40
CA TRP A 119 3.63 -0.34 6.28
C TRP A 119 2.98 -0.19 7.65
N ALA A 120 1.71 0.18 7.67
CA ALA A 120 0.88 0.21 8.86
C ALA A 120 -0.23 -0.84 8.76
N VAL A 121 -0.74 -1.25 9.90
CA VAL A 121 -1.89 -2.16 10.03
C VAL A 121 -2.79 -1.66 11.15
N LEU A 122 -4.09 -1.79 10.98
CA LEU A 122 -5.05 -1.44 12.03
C LEU A 122 -4.91 -2.38 13.23
N ASP A 123 -4.88 -1.82 14.43
CA ASP A 123 -4.61 -2.57 15.67
C ASP A 123 -5.57 -3.73 15.92
N TRP A 124 -6.81 -3.62 15.43
CA TRP A 124 -7.81 -4.68 15.54
C TRP A 124 -7.59 -5.85 14.56
N ASN A 125 -6.75 -5.67 13.51
CA ASN A 125 -6.58 -6.65 12.44
C ASN A 125 -5.57 -7.73 12.83
N THR A 126 -5.91 -8.50 13.85
CA THR A 126 -5.09 -9.57 14.39
C THR A 126 -4.64 -10.60 13.35
N PRO A 127 -5.48 -11.08 12.42
CA PRO A 127 -5.04 -12.04 11.40
C PRO A 127 -3.91 -11.49 10.52
N SER A 128 -3.98 -10.23 10.12
CA SER A 128 -2.90 -9.60 9.33
C SER A 128 -1.64 -9.38 10.17
N ILE A 129 -1.78 -8.97 11.43
CA ILE A 129 -0.63 -8.78 12.34
C ILE A 129 0.12 -10.09 12.54
N GLU A 130 -0.58 -11.19 12.80
CA GLU A 130 0.05 -12.53 12.96
C GLU A 130 0.73 -12.99 11.66
N PHE A 131 0.11 -12.75 10.51
CA PHE A 131 0.72 -13.02 9.23
C PHE A 131 2.01 -12.20 9.04
N TYR A 132 2.01 -10.90 9.33
CA TYR A 132 3.19 -10.03 9.19
C TYR A 132 4.34 -10.47 10.12
N LYS A 133 4.04 -10.81 11.36
CA LYS A 133 5.03 -11.38 12.29
C LYS A 133 5.62 -12.68 11.76
N SER A 134 4.81 -13.54 11.14
CA SER A 134 5.27 -14.82 10.60
C SER A 134 6.26 -14.68 9.44
N ILE A 135 6.29 -13.55 8.76
CA ILE A 135 7.24 -13.25 7.68
C ILE A 135 8.41 -12.37 8.14
N GLY A 136 8.54 -12.12 9.45
CA GLY A 136 9.66 -11.39 10.04
C GLY A 136 9.43 -9.89 10.21
N ALA A 137 8.20 -9.39 10.07
CA ALA A 137 7.91 -7.99 10.35
C ALA A 137 8.00 -7.71 11.86
N VAL A 138 8.52 -6.54 12.20
CA VAL A 138 8.62 -6.04 13.58
C VAL A 138 7.60 -4.92 13.76
N MET A 139 6.81 -5.00 14.83
CA MET A 139 5.89 -3.92 15.23
C MET A 139 6.69 -2.79 15.90
N LEU A 140 6.47 -1.56 15.45
CA LEU A 140 7.13 -0.36 16.01
C LEU A 140 6.24 0.26 17.09
N ASP A 141 6.03 -0.45 18.20
CA ASP A 141 5.07 -0.09 19.26
C ASP A 141 5.44 1.19 20.03
N GLU A 142 6.69 1.62 19.96
CA GLU A 142 7.18 2.87 20.55
C GLU A 142 6.92 4.13 19.70
N TRP A 143 6.38 3.98 18.49
CA TRP A 143 6.06 5.08 17.59
C TRP A 143 4.56 5.28 17.47
N THR A 144 4.14 6.54 17.58
CA THR A 144 2.75 6.94 17.34
C THR A 144 2.67 7.75 16.07
N VAL A 145 1.76 7.37 15.17
CA VAL A 145 1.50 8.12 13.93
C VAL A 145 0.72 9.38 14.28
N CYS A 146 1.23 10.53 13.84
CA CYS A 146 0.58 11.83 14.00
C CYS A 146 0.05 12.30 12.63
N LYS A 147 -1.15 12.87 12.63
CA LYS A 147 -1.81 13.38 11.42
C LYS A 147 -2.40 14.75 11.66
N VAL A 148 -2.17 15.68 10.74
CA VAL A 148 -2.90 16.96 10.66
C VAL A 148 -3.57 17.02 9.30
N ALA A 149 -4.87 17.25 9.25
CA ALA A 149 -5.66 17.26 8.02
C ALA A 149 -6.83 18.27 8.11
N GLY A 150 -7.49 18.52 6.98
CA GLY A 150 -8.67 19.39 6.89
C GLY A 150 -8.41 20.79 7.42
N ALA A 151 -9.36 21.34 8.17
CA ALA A 151 -9.27 22.70 8.72
C ALA A 151 -8.04 22.92 9.63
N ALA A 152 -7.59 21.88 10.36
CA ALA A 152 -6.40 21.97 11.19
C ALA A 152 -5.14 22.15 10.36
N LEU A 153 -5.05 21.51 9.18
CA LEU A 153 -3.93 21.70 8.27
C LEU A 153 -3.86 23.13 7.74
N THR A 154 -5.01 23.70 7.36
CA THR A 154 -5.10 25.10 6.91
C THR A 154 -4.71 26.06 8.02
N ALA A 155 -5.23 25.86 9.24
CA ALA A 155 -4.92 26.69 10.38
C ALA A 155 -3.41 26.68 10.72
N LEU A 156 -2.79 25.49 10.68
CA LEU A 156 -1.35 25.34 10.91
C LEU A 156 -0.52 26.07 9.83
N ALA A 157 -0.93 25.99 8.55
CA ALA A 157 -0.25 26.69 7.45
C ALA A 157 -0.31 28.21 7.59
N GLU A 158 -1.38 28.75 8.18
CA GLU A 158 -1.58 30.17 8.44
C GLU A 158 -1.00 30.63 9.78
N GLY A 159 -0.31 29.77 10.52
CA GLY A 159 0.25 30.09 11.85
C GLY A 159 -0.80 30.29 12.95
N ARG A 160 -2.05 29.84 12.73
CA ARG A 160 -3.13 29.88 13.70
C ARG A 160 -3.10 28.65 14.60
N ARG A 161 -3.45 28.81 15.87
CA ARG A 161 -3.61 27.72 16.84
C ARG A 161 -5.08 27.30 16.96
#